data_63381dc511123b8d5db06078a83eee50
#
_entry.id   63381dc511123b8d5db06078a83eee50
#
_cell.length_a   1.000
_cell.length_b   1.000
_cell.length_c   1.000
_cell.angle_alpha   90.00
_cell.angle_beta   90.00
_cell.angle_gamma   90.00
#
_symmetry.space_group_name_H-M   'P 1'
#
loop_
_entity.id
_entity.type
_entity.pdbx_description
1 polymer ?
#
loop_
_entity_poly.entity_id
_entity_poly.type
_entity_poly.pdbx_seq_one_letter_code
_entity_poly.pdbx_strand_id
1 'polypeptide(L)'
;MKKSKWILLTGLVINSFFAQSQSVDKIKFFAEEGIIEMTLTTDIPKMQKEKGEEVFQPATASLKFPDNTVIAEPITVAPRGHFRREYCDVPPILIAFKSATSPRLSPLGKLKLVIGCGSRGNDEQVLIKEYLIYKMYNLLDEKSFRVRLLKVNFVDTRNKVKPYSQYAFLIEDDKDMAARNNCIRKPGAKYQTESTDRDQMTKVGVFEYMISNGDWSVPANHNTKLIFDKNNESALPFVVPYDFDHSGFVNASYATPNELLGTESVTERVYRGFPREEDELQVIMDFYRSKKEAITSLINNCTYLLPKIKKEAIDYLNDFYKTISDKKVVRRIFKDNARTK
;
A
#
# COMPACT_ATOMS: atom_id res chain seq x y z
N MET A 1 -0.48 22.38 -60.49
CA MET A 1 0.05 21.19 -59.84
C MET A 1 0.20 21.48 -58.33
N LYS A 2 -0.81 21.10 -57.52
CA LYS A 2 -0.74 21.16 -56.07
C LYS A 2 -0.89 19.73 -55.53
N LYS A 3 0.17 19.13 -55.04
CA LYS A 3 0.15 17.82 -54.36
C LYS A 3 -0.08 18.01 -52.87
N SER A 4 -1.12 17.38 -52.42
CA SER A 4 -1.68 17.29 -51.09
C SER A 4 -0.71 16.89 -50.01
N LYS A 5 -0.72 17.64 -48.87
CA LYS A 5 -0.14 17.26 -47.58
C LYS A 5 -1.24 16.63 -46.73
N TRP A 6 -1.43 15.33 -46.83
CA TRP A 6 -2.33 14.58 -45.93
C TRP A 6 -1.66 13.27 -45.50
N ILE A 7 -0.64 13.32 -44.64
CA ILE A 7 -0.18 12.17 -43.86
C ILE A 7 0.54 12.76 -42.63
N LEU A 8 -0.16 13.06 -41.55
CA LEU A 8 0.47 13.27 -40.22
C LEU A 8 -0.53 13.35 -39.04
N LEU A 9 -1.80 12.89 -39.21
CA LEU A 9 -2.76 12.94 -38.09
C LEU A 9 -3.18 11.58 -37.50
N THR A 10 -2.80 10.47 -38.12
CA THR A 10 -3.25 9.13 -37.66
C THR A 10 -2.41 8.51 -36.56
N GLY A 11 -1.16 8.95 -36.40
CA GLY A 11 -0.26 8.37 -35.39
C GLY A 11 -0.54 8.79 -33.93
N LEU A 12 -1.06 10.01 -33.74
CA LEU A 12 -1.29 10.54 -32.37
C LEU A 12 -2.55 9.96 -31.71
N VAL A 13 -3.57 9.64 -32.52
CA VAL A 13 -4.84 9.09 -31.99
C VAL A 13 -4.68 7.64 -31.54
N ILE A 14 -3.88 6.85 -32.24
CA ILE A 14 -3.67 5.43 -31.89
C ILE A 14 -2.90 5.30 -30.57
N ASN A 15 -1.88 6.13 -30.34
CA ASN A 15 -1.13 6.10 -29.08
C ASN A 15 -1.95 6.53 -27.85
N SER A 16 -2.89 7.47 -28.01
CA SER A 16 -3.78 7.87 -26.90
C SER A 16 -4.81 6.79 -26.56
N PHE A 17 -5.32 6.04 -27.54
CA PHE A 17 -6.24 4.93 -27.27
C PHE A 17 -5.55 3.76 -26.58
N PHE A 18 -4.30 3.40 -26.95
CA PHE A 18 -3.54 2.35 -26.29
C PHE A 18 -3.17 2.72 -24.86
N ALA A 19 -2.75 3.96 -24.59
CA ALA A 19 -2.42 4.41 -23.24
C ALA A 19 -3.67 4.44 -22.34
N GLN A 20 -4.82 4.81 -22.85
CA GLN A 20 -6.07 4.84 -22.11
C GLN A 20 -6.60 3.42 -21.82
N SER A 21 -6.48 2.49 -22.77
CA SER A 21 -6.82 1.07 -22.55
C SER A 21 -5.93 0.44 -21.48
N GLN A 22 -4.62 0.65 -21.51
CA GLN A 22 -3.69 0.13 -20.50
C GLN A 22 -3.98 0.65 -19.09
N SER A 23 -4.37 1.92 -18.94
CA SER A 23 -4.73 2.48 -17.63
C SER A 23 -6.00 1.86 -17.06
N VAL A 24 -7.00 1.60 -17.91
CA VAL A 24 -8.26 0.96 -17.52
C VAL A 24 -8.02 -0.48 -17.05
N ASP A 25 -7.15 -1.23 -17.72
CA ASP A 25 -6.84 -2.61 -17.36
C ASP A 25 -6.11 -2.70 -16.01
N LYS A 26 -5.18 -1.80 -15.71
CA LYS A 26 -4.51 -1.72 -14.39
C LYS A 26 -5.50 -1.37 -13.27
N ILE A 27 -6.37 -0.38 -13.49
CA ILE A 27 -7.40 0.00 -12.52
C ILE A 27 -8.31 -1.18 -12.24
N LYS A 28 -8.74 -1.91 -13.28
CA LYS A 28 -9.56 -3.10 -13.17
C LYS A 28 -8.88 -4.19 -12.35
N PHE A 29 -7.60 -4.47 -12.60
CA PHE A 29 -6.83 -5.49 -11.87
C PHE A 29 -6.85 -5.26 -10.36
N PHE A 30 -6.70 -4.01 -9.89
CA PHE A 30 -6.73 -3.67 -8.46
C PHE A 30 -8.14 -3.44 -7.90
N ALA A 31 -9.14 -3.25 -8.76
CA ALA A 31 -10.54 -3.09 -8.35
C ALA A 31 -11.28 -4.43 -8.23
N GLU A 32 -10.82 -5.46 -8.92
CA GLU A 32 -11.40 -6.80 -8.82
C GLU A 32 -11.23 -7.38 -7.41
N GLU A 33 -12.27 -8.04 -6.92
CA GLU A 33 -12.25 -8.73 -5.63
C GLU A 33 -11.84 -10.20 -5.75
N GLY A 34 -11.63 -10.84 -4.61
CA GLY A 34 -11.21 -12.23 -4.52
C GLY A 34 -9.68 -12.41 -4.61
N ILE A 35 -9.22 -13.53 -4.13
CA ILE A 35 -7.80 -13.87 -4.08
C ILE A 35 -7.32 -14.39 -5.44
N ILE A 36 -6.08 -14.07 -5.80
CA ILE A 36 -5.40 -14.69 -6.93
C ILE A 36 -4.50 -15.80 -6.38
N GLU A 37 -4.62 -17.02 -6.91
CA GLU A 37 -3.66 -18.08 -6.65
C GLU A 37 -2.51 -17.93 -7.66
N MET A 38 -1.27 -17.78 -7.14
CA MET A 38 -0.10 -17.59 -7.99
C MET A 38 0.95 -18.66 -7.71
N THR A 39 1.47 -19.30 -8.74
CA THR A 39 2.71 -20.08 -8.64
C THR A 39 3.85 -19.25 -9.22
N LEU A 40 4.84 -18.93 -8.37
CA LEU A 40 6.06 -18.19 -8.74
C LEU A 40 7.23 -19.15 -8.76
N THR A 41 7.76 -19.41 -9.94
CA THR A 41 8.90 -20.30 -10.16
C THR A 41 10.14 -19.47 -10.50
N THR A 42 11.19 -19.56 -9.68
CA THR A 42 12.46 -18.83 -9.85
C THR A 42 13.60 -19.52 -9.08
N ASP A 43 14.83 -19.06 -9.24
CA ASP A 43 15.98 -19.47 -8.44
C ASP A 43 15.92 -18.79 -7.07
N ILE A 44 15.27 -19.45 -6.09
CA ILE A 44 15.07 -18.91 -4.74
C ILE A 44 16.40 -18.70 -4.00
N PRO A 45 17.35 -19.68 -3.98
CA PRO A 45 18.65 -19.47 -3.36
C PRO A 45 19.45 -18.30 -3.92
N LYS A 46 19.35 -18.04 -5.23
CA LYS A 46 19.99 -16.89 -5.84
C LYS A 46 19.35 -15.59 -5.33
N MET A 47 18.03 -15.51 -5.30
CA MET A 47 17.30 -14.33 -4.81
C MET A 47 17.60 -14.03 -3.34
N GLN A 48 17.74 -15.07 -2.49
CA GLN A 48 18.10 -14.92 -1.07
C GLN A 48 19.51 -14.38 -0.85
N LYS A 49 20.45 -14.73 -1.76
CA LYS A 49 21.85 -14.31 -1.69
C LYS A 49 22.09 -12.95 -2.31
N GLU A 50 21.20 -12.52 -3.21
CA GLU A 50 21.34 -11.24 -3.89
C GLU A 50 21.08 -10.08 -2.91
N LYS A 51 22.09 -9.26 -2.71
CA LYS A 51 22.04 -8.09 -1.81
C LYS A 51 21.93 -6.77 -2.59
N GLY A 52 22.06 -6.80 -3.91
CA GLY A 52 21.84 -5.64 -4.78
C GLY A 52 20.35 -5.32 -4.91
N GLU A 53 20.00 -4.05 -4.88
CA GLU A 53 18.63 -3.62 -5.11
C GLU A 53 18.28 -3.69 -6.61
N GLU A 54 17.10 -4.23 -6.93
CA GLU A 54 16.59 -4.37 -8.30
C GLU A 54 17.49 -5.20 -9.25
N VAL A 55 18.27 -6.15 -8.74
CA VAL A 55 18.98 -7.12 -9.59
C VAL A 55 18.00 -8.19 -10.05
N PHE A 56 17.49 -8.03 -11.28
CA PHE A 56 16.46 -8.91 -11.83
C PHE A 56 16.99 -10.27 -12.26
N GLN A 57 16.22 -11.30 -12.00
CA GLN A 57 16.42 -12.66 -12.48
C GLN A 57 15.17 -13.22 -13.16
N PRO A 58 15.30 -14.20 -14.08
CA PRO A 58 14.17 -14.86 -14.74
C PRO A 58 13.26 -15.56 -13.75
N ALA A 59 11.96 -15.49 -14.01
CA ALA A 59 10.93 -16.22 -13.31
C ALA A 59 9.76 -16.55 -14.24
N THR A 60 8.90 -17.46 -13.82
CA THR A 60 7.60 -17.71 -14.44
C THR A 60 6.51 -17.49 -13.37
N ALA A 61 5.47 -16.76 -13.73
CA ALA A 61 4.28 -16.60 -12.89
C ALA A 61 3.09 -17.29 -13.56
N SER A 62 2.46 -18.22 -12.87
CA SER A 62 1.16 -18.79 -13.25
C SER A 62 0.12 -18.27 -12.28
N LEU A 63 -0.84 -17.48 -12.77
CA LEU A 63 -1.89 -16.84 -11.99
C LEU A 63 -3.25 -17.46 -12.34
N LYS A 64 -3.95 -17.96 -11.32
CA LYS A 64 -5.34 -18.36 -11.42
C LYS A 64 -6.20 -17.29 -10.76
N PHE A 65 -7.06 -16.69 -11.54
CA PHE A 65 -7.96 -15.60 -11.12
C PHE A 65 -9.28 -16.15 -10.55
N PRO A 66 -10.04 -15.33 -9.80
CA PRO A 66 -11.34 -15.74 -9.25
C PRO A 66 -12.36 -16.20 -10.30
N ASP A 67 -12.25 -15.74 -11.54
CA ASP A 67 -13.06 -16.17 -12.69
C ASP A 67 -12.59 -17.51 -13.29
N ASN A 68 -11.67 -18.22 -12.63
CA ASN A 68 -10.99 -19.44 -13.07
C ASN A 68 -10.09 -19.30 -14.30
N THR A 69 -9.88 -18.10 -14.83
CA THR A 69 -8.88 -17.86 -15.87
C THR A 69 -7.48 -18.16 -15.33
N VAL A 70 -6.70 -18.94 -16.07
CA VAL A 70 -5.29 -19.24 -15.74
C VAL A 70 -4.41 -18.59 -16.80
N ILE A 71 -3.43 -17.80 -16.36
CA ILE A 71 -2.45 -17.13 -17.22
C ILE A 71 -1.05 -17.48 -16.70
N ALA A 72 -0.22 -18.08 -17.55
CA ALA A 72 1.17 -18.38 -17.25
C ALA A 72 2.08 -17.59 -18.18
N GLU A 73 2.97 -16.78 -17.60
CA GLU A 73 3.82 -15.85 -18.35
C GLU A 73 5.25 -15.83 -17.83
N PRO A 74 6.23 -15.64 -18.72
CA PRO A 74 7.57 -15.29 -18.32
C PRO A 74 7.59 -13.88 -17.73
N ILE A 75 8.25 -13.73 -16.60
CA ILE A 75 8.43 -12.47 -15.89
C ILE A 75 9.86 -12.35 -15.40
N THR A 76 10.19 -11.24 -14.77
CA THR A 76 11.42 -11.13 -13.98
C THR A 76 11.11 -10.70 -12.57
N VAL A 77 11.94 -11.12 -11.62
CA VAL A 77 11.83 -10.78 -10.21
C VAL A 77 13.15 -10.27 -9.67
N ALA A 78 13.08 -9.37 -8.69
CA ALA A 78 14.26 -8.86 -7.99
C ALA A 78 13.98 -8.71 -6.49
N PRO A 79 14.98 -8.87 -5.61
CA PRO A 79 14.86 -8.45 -4.22
C PRO A 79 14.71 -6.93 -4.14
N ARG A 80 13.95 -6.46 -3.15
CA ARG A 80 13.73 -5.03 -2.88
C ARG A 80 13.73 -4.72 -1.40
N GLY A 81 13.67 -3.43 -1.10
CA GLY A 81 13.64 -2.90 0.26
C GLY A 81 15.02 -2.89 0.91
N HIS A 82 15.15 -2.17 2.02
CA HIS A 82 16.42 -2.04 2.73
C HIS A 82 16.49 -3.02 3.91
N PHE A 83 15.72 -2.77 4.95
CA PHE A 83 15.77 -3.56 6.19
C PHE A 83 15.35 -5.02 5.98
N ARG A 84 14.17 -5.27 5.41
CA ARG A 84 13.63 -6.63 5.24
C ARG A 84 14.41 -7.49 4.26
N ARG A 85 15.18 -6.90 3.33
CA ARG A 85 16.08 -7.65 2.43
C ARG A 85 17.21 -8.36 3.18
N GLU A 86 17.65 -7.79 4.29
CA GLU A 86 18.73 -8.35 5.11
C GLU A 86 18.22 -9.23 6.25
N TYR A 87 17.06 -8.87 6.77
CA TYR A 87 16.47 -9.51 7.95
C TYR A 87 15.62 -10.74 7.63
N CYS A 88 14.88 -10.74 6.52
CA CYS A 88 13.94 -11.81 6.19
C CYS A 88 14.60 -12.98 5.46
N ASP A 89 14.12 -14.21 5.70
CA ASP A 89 14.57 -15.42 4.99
C ASP A 89 14.40 -15.30 3.48
N VAL A 90 13.26 -14.75 3.04
CA VAL A 90 13.02 -14.36 1.65
C VAL A 90 12.79 -12.84 1.62
N PRO A 91 13.58 -12.12 0.84
CA PRO A 91 13.43 -10.67 0.73
C PRO A 91 12.08 -10.30 0.09
N PRO A 92 11.52 -9.11 0.41
CA PRO A 92 10.41 -8.56 -0.38
C PRO A 92 10.76 -8.52 -1.87
N ILE A 93 9.78 -8.75 -2.73
CA ILE A 93 9.99 -8.99 -4.16
C ILE A 93 9.45 -7.82 -4.98
N LEU A 94 10.20 -7.42 -6.00
CA LEU A 94 9.72 -6.61 -7.10
C LEU A 94 9.46 -7.54 -8.28
N ILE A 95 8.23 -7.54 -8.80
CA ILE A 95 7.86 -8.31 -10.00
C ILE A 95 7.81 -7.35 -11.18
N ALA A 96 8.41 -7.74 -12.31
CA ALA A 96 8.30 -7.01 -13.56
C ALA A 96 7.61 -7.88 -14.63
N PHE A 97 6.45 -7.41 -15.09
CA PHE A 97 5.61 -8.06 -16.12
C PHE A 97 6.00 -7.63 -17.54
N LYS A 98 7.17 -7.02 -17.74
CA LYS A 98 7.60 -6.50 -19.05
C LYS A 98 7.61 -7.56 -20.14
N SER A 99 7.88 -8.81 -19.81
CA SER A 99 7.92 -9.94 -20.75
C SER A 99 6.57 -10.62 -20.93
N ALA A 100 5.55 -10.23 -20.16
CA ALA A 100 4.20 -10.79 -20.28
C ALA A 100 3.52 -10.29 -21.56
N THR A 101 2.79 -11.16 -22.21
CA THR A 101 2.05 -10.88 -23.45
C THR A 101 0.54 -10.78 -23.25
N SER A 102 0.04 -11.39 -22.17
CA SER A 102 -1.38 -11.32 -21.83
C SER A 102 -1.84 -9.88 -21.58
N PRO A 103 -2.95 -9.45 -22.17
CA PRO A 103 -3.54 -8.13 -21.92
C PRO A 103 -3.86 -7.84 -20.45
N ARG A 104 -4.06 -8.88 -19.64
CA ARG A 104 -4.36 -8.73 -18.20
C ARG A 104 -3.10 -8.47 -17.37
N LEU A 105 -1.92 -8.90 -17.83
CA LEU A 105 -0.66 -8.79 -17.07
C LEU A 105 0.34 -7.79 -17.67
N SER A 106 0.46 -7.72 -19.00
CA SER A 106 1.43 -6.85 -19.67
C SER A 106 1.33 -5.37 -19.27
N PRO A 107 0.12 -4.79 -18.97
CA PRO A 107 0.02 -3.41 -18.55
C PRO A 107 0.55 -3.15 -17.13
N LEU A 108 0.68 -4.19 -16.27
CA LEU A 108 1.00 -4.04 -14.86
C LEU A 108 2.39 -3.45 -14.60
N GLY A 109 3.32 -3.62 -15.55
CA GLY A 109 4.65 -3.05 -15.44
C GLY A 109 5.47 -3.67 -14.30
N LYS A 110 5.97 -2.84 -13.38
CA LYS A 110 6.66 -3.29 -12.17
C LYS A 110 5.75 -3.11 -10.95
N LEU A 111 5.56 -4.16 -10.15
CA LEU A 111 4.75 -4.14 -8.95
C LEU A 111 5.52 -4.70 -7.74
N LYS A 112 5.30 -4.09 -6.59
CA LYS A 112 5.80 -4.57 -5.30
C LYS A 112 4.92 -5.74 -4.83
N LEU A 113 5.53 -6.91 -4.63
CA LEU A 113 4.92 -8.03 -3.94
C LEU A 113 5.37 -8.00 -2.48
N VAL A 114 4.43 -7.73 -1.59
CA VAL A 114 4.64 -7.81 -0.14
C VAL A 114 4.39 -9.24 0.28
N ILE A 115 5.36 -9.83 1.00
CA ILE A 115 5.33 -11.20 1.51
C ILE A 115 5.65 -11.20 3.00
N GLY A 116 5.31 -12.28 3.71
CA GLY A 116 5.75 -12.48 5.09
C GLY A 116 7.28 -12.55 5.21
N CYS A 117 7.80 -12.18 6.38
CA CYS A 117 9.24 -12.11 6.62
C CYS A 117 9.90 -13.50 6.82
N GLY A 118 9.13 -14.50 7.18
CA GLY A 118 9.61 -15.86 7.40
C GLY A 118 8.64 -16.94 6.93
N SER A 119 9.07 -18.18 7.05
CA SER A 119 8.27 -19.35 6.66
C SER A 119 7.25 -19.80 7.72
N ARG A 120 7.07 -19.05 8.81
CA ARG A 120 6.21 -19.39 9.95
C ARG A 120 4.83 -18.76 9.85
N GLY A 121 3.78 -19.52 10.18
CA GLY A 121 2.38 -19.10 10.00
C GLY A 121 1.93 -17.82 10.71
N ASN A 122 2.65 -17.34 11.75
CA ASN A 122 2.36 -16.08 12.41
C ASN A 122 2.56 -14.87 11.48
N ASP A 123 3.49 -14.95 10.54
CA ASP A 123 3.77 -13.86 9.59
C ASP A 123 2.64 -13.69 8.58
N GLU A 124 1.86 -14.74 8.28
CA GLU A 124 0.69 -14.60 7.42
C GLU A 124 -0.39 -13.71 8.05
N GLN A 125 -0.59 -13.80 9.37
CA GLN A 125 -1.57 -12.94 10.06
C GLN A 125 -1.11 -11.47 10.12
N VAL A 126 0.19 -11.25 10.29
CA VAL A 126 0.82 -9.92 10.20
C VAL A 126 0.59 -9.31 8.82
N LEU A 127 0.88 -10.07 7.76
CA LEU A 127 0.69 -9.64 6.37
C LEU A 127 -0.79 -9.33 6.05
N ILE A 128 -1.72 -10.18 6.51
CA ILE A 128 -3.16 -9.94 6.30
C ILE A 128 -3.62 -8.69 7.06
N LYS A 129 -3.10 -8.40 8.25
CA LYS A 129 -3.39 -7.14 8.95
C LYS A 129 -2.87 -5.93 8.20
N GLU A 130 -1.66 -5.97 7.65
CA GLU A 130 -1.13 -4.89 6.80
C GLU A 130 -1.98 -4.69 5.54
N TYR A 131 -2.35 -5.78 4.84
CA TYR A 131 -3.28 -5.72 3.71
C TYR A 131 -4.61 -5.05 4.10
N LEU A 132 -5.18 -5.38 5.27
CA LEU A 132 -6.41 -4.77 5.74
C LEU A 132 -6.27 -3.29 6.05
N ILE A 133 -5.10 -2.80 6.48
CA ILE A 133 -4.85 -1.37 6.67
C ILE A 133 -5.00 -0.62 5.34
N TYR A 134 -4.42 -1.13 4.25
CA TYR A 134 -4.63 -0.53 2.92
C TYR A 134 -6.11 -0.50 2.54
N LYS A 135 -6.83 -1.60 2.77
CA LYS A 135 -8.27 -1.67 2.50
C LYS A 135 -9.08 -0.73 3.39
N MET A 136 -8.72 -0.55 4.66
CA MET A 136 -9.33 0.43 5.55
C MET A 136 -9.10 1.85 5.04
N TYR A 137 -7.87 2.18 4.60
CA TYR A 137 -7.58 3.50 4.06
C TYR A 137 -8.30 3.76 2.73
N ASN A 138 -8.49 2.74 1.88
CA ASN A 138 -9.33 2.85 0.68
C ASN A 138 -10.80 3.21 0.99
N LEU A 139 -11.33 2.87 2.17
CA LEU A 139 -12.68 3.29 2.62
C LEU A 139 -12.73 4.77 3.06
N LEU A 140 -11.58 5.34 3.39
CA LEU A 140 -11.44 6.70 3.90
C LEU A 140 -11.11 7.70 2.80
N ASP A 141 -10.30 7.30 1.81
CA ASP A 141 -9.85 8.21 0.76
C ASP A 141 -9.52 7.50 -0.55
N GLU A 142 -9.92 8.13 -1.67
CA GLU A 142 -9.56 7.67 -3.02
C GLU A 142 -8.05 7.88 -3.31
N LYS A 143 -7.44 8.89 -2.69
CA LYS A 143 -5.98 9.11 -2.75
C LYS A 143 -5.26 8.13 -1.82
N SER A 144 -5.30 6.89 -2.20
CA SER A 144 -4.81 5.73 -1.44
C SER A 144 -4.24 4.69 -2.39
N PHE A 145 -3.29 3.90 -1.94
CA PHE A 145 -2.83 2.74 -2.72
C PHE A 145 -3.88 1.63 -2.70
N ARG A 146 -4.21 1.09 -3.87
CA ARG A 146 -4.97 -0.15 -3.97
C ARG A 146 -4.04 -1.35 -3.83
N VAL A 147 -4.57 -2.42 -3.28
CA VAL A 147 -3.82 -3.66 -3.07
C VAL A 147 -4.61 -4.86 -3.55
N ARG A 148 -3.91 -5.89 -4.04
CA ARG A 148 -4.50 -7.13 -4.51
C ARG A 148 -3.94 -8.32 -3.72
N LEU A 149 -4.79 -9.07 -3.05
CA LEU A 149 -4.40 -10.24 -2.25
C LEU A 149 -4.12 -11.46 -3.15
N LEU A 150 -3.06 -12.18 -2.82
CA LEU A 150 -2.66 -13.41 -3.47
C LEU A 150 -2.38 -14.52 -2.44
N LYS A 151 -2.54 -15.78 -2.88
CA LYS A 151 -1.89 -16.94 -2.27
C LYS A 151 -0.79 -17.39 -3.21
N VAL A 152 0.46 -17.24 -2.80
CA VAL A 152 1.63 -17.51 -3.64
C VAL A 152 2.25 -18.84 -3.25
N ASN A 153 2.39 -19.76 -4.23
CA ASN A 153 3.19 -20.97 -4.13
C ASN A 153 4.56 -20.70 -4.75
N PHE A 154 5.60 -20.72 -3.93
CA PHE A 154 6.98 -20.53 -4.35
C PHE A 154 7.61 -21.85 -4.74
N VAL A 155 8.19 -21.90 -5.95
CA VAL A 155 8.85 -23.10 -6.52
C VAL A 155 10.28 -22.74 -6.92
N ASP A 156 11.24 -23.49 -6.37
CA ASP A 156 12.65 -23.29 -6.69
C ASP A 156 13.05 -24.05 -7.97
N THR A 157 13.60 -23.35 -8.95
CA THR A 157 14.09 -23.95 -10.20
C THR A 157 15.26 -24.92 -9.98
N ARG A 158 15.96 -24.84 -8.85
CA ARG A 158 17.08 -25.73 -8.50
C ARG A 158 16.68 -26.90 -7.61
N ASN A 159 15.43 -26.98 -7.19
CA ASN A 159 14.93 -27.98 -6.24
C ASN A 159 15.73 -28.03 -4.91
N LYS A 160 16.39 -26.92 -4.51
CA LYS A 160 17.12 -26.82 -3.25
C LYS A 160 16.22 -26.36 -2.09
N VAL A 161 15.16 -25.65 -2.41
CA VAL A 161 14.14 -25.20 -1.47
C VAL A 161 12.86 -25.97 -1.77
N LYS A 162 12.26 -26.59 -0.76
CA LYS A 162 10.96 -27.27 -0.89
C LYS A 162 9.89 -26.24 -1.24
N PRO A 163 8.95 -26.56 -2.14
CA PRO A 163 7.83 -25.66 -2.42
C PRO A 163 7.06 -25.31 -1.14
N TYR A 164 6.68 -24.04 -1.02
CA TYR A 164 5.89 -23.54 0.11
C TYR A 164 4.93 -22.46 -0.36
N SER A 165 3.83 -22.30 0.37
CA SER A 165 2.80 -21.32 0.05
C SER A 165 2.61 -20.34 1.18
N GLN A 166 2.40 -19.07 0.86
CA GLN A 166 2.02 -18.02 1.82
C GLN A 166 1.09 -17.00 1.19
N TYR A 167 0.38 -16.24 2.02
CA TYR A 167 -0.31 -15.05 1.55
C TYR A 167 0.70 -13.97 1.17
N ALA A 168 0.31 -13.16 0.20
CA ALA A 168 1.06 -12.00 -0.28
C ALA A 168 0.07 -10.96 -0.81
N PHE A 169 0.51 -9.73 -1.03
CA PHE A 169 -0.28 -8.79 -1.79
C PHE A 169 0.58 -7.93 -2.72
N LEU A 170 0.01 -7.59 -3.87
CA LEU A 170 0.57 -6.61 -4.79
C LEU A 170 0.08 -5.22 -4.39
N ILE A 171 0.98 -4.23 -4.50
CA ILE A 171 0.65 -2.82 -4.29
C ILE A 171 0.62 -2.12 -5.64
N GLU A 172 -0.40 -1.28 -5.88
CA GLU A 172 -0.52 -0.38 -7.02
C GLU A 172 0.74 0.49 -7.18
N ASP A 173 1.17 0.74 -8.42
CA ASP A 173 2.29 1.66 -8.68
C ASP A 173 1.91 3.09 -8.31
N ASP A 174 2.86 3.88 -7.80
CA ASP A 174 2.59 5.23 -7.30
C ASP A 174 2.21 6.22 -8.41
N LYS A 175 2.65 6.00 -9.65
CA LYS A 175 2.25 6.81 -10.80
C LYS A 175 0.82 6.47 -11.22
N ASP A 176 0.45 5.18 -11.19
CA ASP A 176 -0.89 4.73 -11.53
C ASP A 176 -1.90 5.21 -10.48
N MET A 177 -1.54 5.14 -9.18
CA MET A 177 -2.33 5.72 -8.09
C MET A 177 -2.53 7.22 -8.26
N ALA A 178 -1.47 7.98 -8.59
CA ALA A 178 -1.58 9.42 -8.83
C ALA A 178 -2.46 9.70 -10.06
N ALA A 179 -2.23 9.01 -11.18
CA ALA A 179 -2.99 9.21 -12.42
C ALA A 179 -4.48 8.92 -12.26
N ARG A 180 -4.84 7.88 -11.50
CA ARG A 180 -6.23 7.53 -11.18
C ARG A 180 -6.95 8.65 -10.40
N ASN A 181 -6.22 9.44 -9.65
CA ASN A 181 -6.71 10.58 -8.88
C ASN A 181 -6.52 11.93 -9.61
N ASN A 182 -6.33 11.91 -10.92
CA ASN A 182 -6.04 13.13 -11.71
C ASN A 182 -4.83 13.93 -11.17
N CYS A 183 -3.85 13.21 -10.63
CA CYS A 183 -2.63 13.75 -10.04
C CYS A 183 -1.39 13.24 -10.78
N ILE A 184 -0.26 13.88 -10.48
CA ILE A 184 1.06 13.46 -10.95
C ILE A 184 2.01 13.28 -9.79
N ARG A 185 3.04 12.44 -9.99
CA ARG A 185 4.18 12.33 -9.09
C ARG A 185 5.27 13.34 -9.49
N LYS A 186 5.85 14.03 -8.49
CA LYS A 186 7.06 14.83 -8.66
C LYS A 186 8.17 14.23 -7.77
N PRO A 187 8.93 13.24 -8.27
CA PRO A 187 9.98 12.60 -7.48
C PRO A 187 11.00 13.62 -6.94
N GLY A 188 11.42 13.44 -5.68
CA GLY A 188 12.39 14.35 -5.02
C GLY A 188 11.78 15.64 -4.48
N ALA A 189 10.50 15.92 -4.69
CA ALA A 189 9.84 17.06 -4.05
C ALA A 189 9.85 16.91 -2.53
N LYS A 190 10.23 17.99 -1.83
CA LYS A 190 10.27 18.03 -0.37
C LYS A 190 9.33 19.10 0.15
N TYR A 191 8.47 18.70 1.06
CA TYR A 191 7.47 19.57 1.69
C TYR A 191 7.48 19.37 3.19
N GLN A 192 7.20 20.43 3.93
CA GLN A 192 6.87 20.30 5.34
C GLN A 192 5.44 19.76 5.48
N THR A 193 5.13 19.12 6.60
CA THR A 193 3.82 18.53 6.84
C THR A 193 2.69 19.55 6.65
N GLU A 194 2.82 20.75 7.21
CA GLU A 194 1.82 21.82 7.09
C GLU A 194 1.86 22.60 5.75
N SER A 195 2.78 22.25 4.85
CA SER A 195 2.82 22.76 3.48
C SER A 195 2.15 21.78 2.50
N THR A 196 1.29 20.89 2.97
CA THR A 196 0.48 19.96 2.19
C THR A 196 -1.00 20.31 2.34
N ASP A 197 -1.87 19.69 1.54
CA ASP A 197 -3.32 19.91 1.66
C ASP A 197 -3.78 19.62 3.09
N ARG A 198 -4.39 20.63 3.74
CA ARG A 198 -4.67 20.59 5.18
C ARG A 198 -5.70 19.53 5.56
N ASP A 199 -6.77 19.40 4.77
CA ASP A 199 -7.86 18.47 5.07
C ASP A 199 -7.37 17.02 4.88
N GLN A 200 -6.66 16.78 3.78
CA GLN A 200 -6.04 15.49 3.52
C GLN A 200 -5.01 15.12 4.60
N MET A 201 -4.14 16.07 4.99
CA MET A 201 -3.13 15.81 6.01
C MET A 201 -3.75 15.55 7.38
N THR A 202 -4.86 16.23 7.71
CA THR A 202 -5.62 15.97 8.93
C THR A 202 -6.18 14.54 8.93
N LYS A 203 -6.76 14.12 7.80
CA LYS A 203 -7.23 12.75 7.62
C LYS A 203 -6.09 11.72 7.78
N VAL A 204 -4.96 11.94 7.12
CA VAL A 204 -3.77 11.08 7.26
C VAL A 204 -3.31 11.01 8.70
N GLY A 205 -3.14 12.15 9.37
CA GLY A 205 -2.68 12.18 10.77
C GLY A 205 -3.58 11.41 11.74
N VAL A 206 -4.90 11.51 11.56
CA VAL A 206 -5.88 10.74 12.36
C VAL A 206 -5.85 9.25 12.00
N PHE A 207 -5.65 8.90 10.71
CA PHE A 207 -5.49 7.51 10.29
C PHE A 207 -4.26 6.86 10.90
N GLU A 208 -3.11 7.51 10.82
CA GLU A 208 -1.86 7.03 11.39
C GLU A 208 -1.95 6.86 12.92
N TYR A 209 -2.68 7.77 13.58
CA TYR A 209 -3.01 7.61 15.00
C TYR A 209 -3.94 6.42 15.24
N MET A 210 -4.95 6.20 14.40
CA MET A 210 -5.90 5.08 14.53
C MET A 210 -5.18 3.74 14.54
N ILE A 211 -4.22 3.55 13.63
CA ILE A 211 -3.44 2.31 13.50
C ILE A 211 -2.17 2.28 14.35
N SER A 212 -1.87 3.36 15.10
CA SER A 212 -0.61 3.55 15.84
C SER A 212 0.62 3.38 14.96
N ASN A 213 0.67 4.11 13.85
CA ASN A 213 1.86 4.14 13.02
C ASN A 213 2.74 5.35 13.39
N GLY A 214 3.91 5.06 13.96
CA GLY A 214 4.94 6.07 14.26
C GLY A 214 6.01 6.19 13.18
N ASP A 215 5.98 5.33 12.16
CA ASP A 215 7.04 5.20 11.16
C ASP A 215 6.72 5.92 9.83
N TRP A 216 6.40 7.22 9.93
CA TRP A 216 6.17 8.04 8.73
C TRP A 216 6.72 9.46 8.88
N SER A 217 7.06 10.11 7.76
CA SER A 217 7.51 11.49 7.74
C SER A 217 7.32 12.12 6.36
N VAL A 218 6.55 13.21 6.28
CA VAL A 218 6.39 13.99 5.05
C VAL A 218 7.71 14.66 4.64
N PRO A 219 8.45 15.38 5.52
CA PRO A 219 9.70 16.02 5.15
C PRO A 219 10.79 15.03 4.70
N ALA A 220 10.80 13.82 5.25
CA ALA A 220 11.75 12.77 4.88
C ALA A 220 11.30 11.93 3.69
N ASN A 221 10.08 12.14 3.16
CA ASN A 221 9.45 11.24 2.18
C ASN A 221 9.44 9.77 2.64
N HIS A 222 9.34 9.54 3.97
CA HIS A 222 9.36 8.21 4.56
C HIS A 222 7.93 7.71 4.76
N ASN A 223 7.61 6.55 4.21
CA ASN A 223 6.30 5.89 4.24
C ASN A 223 5.12 6.79 3.82
N THR A 224 5.42 7.83 3.05
CA THR A 224 4.45 8.73 2.43
C THR A 224 4.84 9.04 0.99
N LYS A 225 3.83 9.30 0.14
CA LYS A 225 4.02 9.80 -1.22
C LYS A 225 3.26 11.11 -1.38
N LEU A 226 3.91 12.08 -2.06
CA LEU A 226 3.26 13.31 -2.46
C LEU A 226 2.73 13.16 -3.87
N ILE A 227 1.45 13.52 -4.08
CA ILE A 227 0.83 13.63 -5.39
C ILE A 227 0.28 15.04 -5.57
N PHE A 228 0.36 15.54 -6.80
CA PHE A 228 0.07 16.93 -7.15
C PHE A 228 -1.08 16.95 -8.13
N ASP A 229 -2.03 17.85 -7.93
CA ASP A 229 -3.11 18.05 -8.90
C ASP A 229 -2.55 18.33 -10.28
N LYS A 230 -3.03 17.60 -11.28
CA LYS A 230 -2.55 17.73 -12.66
C LYS A 230 -2.98 19.05 -13.31
N ASN A 231 -4.11 19.60 -12.87
CA ASN A 231 -4.75 20.76 -13.48
C ASN A 231 -4.55 22.04 -12.67
N ASN A 232 -3.99 21.95 -11.44
CA ASN A 232 -3.75 23.11 -10.60
C ASN A 232 -2.34 23.04 -9.97
N GLU A 233 -1.38 23.66 -10.64
CA GLU A 233 0.01 23.69 -10.16
C GLU A 233 0.22 24.46 -8.85
N SER A 234 -0.72 25.37 -8.52
CA SER A 234 -0.70 26.18 -7.29
C SER A 234 -1.30 25.45 -6.10
N ALA A 235 -1.97 24.32 -6.31
CA ALA A 235 -2.54 23.52 -5.22
C ALA A 235 -1.43 22.87 -4.38
N LEU A 236 -1.65 22.84 -3.07
CA LEU A 236 -0.78 22.11 -2.18
C LEU A 236 -0.87 20.59 -2.47
N PRO A 237 0.25 19.83 -2.32
CA PRO A 237 0.25 18.42 -2.60
C PRO A 237 -0.56 17.63 -1.57
N PHE A 238 -1.13 16.52 -2.02
CA PHE A 238 -1.79 15.54 -1.17
C PHE A 238 -0.78 14.51 -0.67
N VAL A 239 -0.91 14.12 0.60
CA VAL A 239 -0.10 13.08 1.24
C VAL A 239 -0.81 11.73 1.15
N VAL A 240 -0.14 10.72 0.64
CA VAL A 240 -0.67 9.35 0.55
C VAL A 240 0.22 8.42 1.37
N PRO A 241 -0.28 7.87 2.48
CA PRO A 241 0.49 6.96 3.34
C PRO A 241 0.60 5.56 2.73
N TYR A 242 1.67 4.85 3.08
CA TYR A 242 1.91 3.46 2.68
C TYR A 242 2.96 2.84 3.61
N ASP A 243 3.16 1.50 3.53
CA ASP A 243 4.13 0.74 4.30
C ASP A 243 3.80 0.75 5.81
N PHE A 244 2.80 -0.06 6.18
CA PHE A 244 2.19 -0.02 7.51
C PHE A 244 2.63 -1.16 8.43
N ASP A 245 3.63 -1.94 8.04
CA ASP A 245 4.06 -3.14 8.77
C ASP A 245 4.63 -2.84 10.17
N HIS A 246 5.14 -1.61 10.41
CA HIS A 246 5.58 -1.14 11.73
C HIS A 246 4.47 -0.53 12.59
N SER A 247 3.19 -0.56 12.15
CA SER A 247 2.07 -0.03 12.94
C SER A 247 1.69 -0.93 14.10
N GLY A 248 1.16 -0.33 15.16
CA GLY A 248 0.64 -1.06 16.32
C GLY A 248 -0.55 -1.96 16.01
N PHE A 249 -1.38 -1.61 15.01
CA PHE A 249 -2.44 -2.48 14.54
C PHE A 249 -1.89 -3.79 13.95
N VAL A 250 -0.79 -3.72 13.19
CA VAL A 250 -0.10 -4.91 12.66
C VAL A 250 0.62 -5.64 13.78
N ASN A 251 1.33 -4.93 14.63
CA ASN A 251 2.10 -5.46 15.76
C ASN A 251 3.01 -6.62 15.31
N ALA A 252 3.85 -6.36 14.31
CA ALA A 252 4.81 -7.31 13.79
C ALA A 252 5.91 -7.56 14.84
N SER A 253 6.43 -8.79 14.92
CA SER A 253 7.45 -9.16 15.90
C SER A 253 8.79 -8.41 15.74
N TYR A 254 9.04 -7.87 14.56
CA TYR A 254 10.22 -7.05 14.25
C TYR A 254 9.99 -5.55 14.41
N ALA A 255 8.73 -5.12 14.60
CA ALA A 255 8.42 -3.71 14.80
C ALA A 255 8.88 -3.25 16.19
N THR A 256 9.61 -2.17 16.24
CA THR A 256 10.10 -1.56 17.49
C THR A 256 9.45 -0.20 17.72
N PRO A 257 9.19 0.18 18.98
CA PRO A 257 8.74 1.50 19.32
C PRO A 257 9.72 2.57 18.80
N ASN A 258 9.19 3.70 18.38
CA ASN A 258 10.04 4.81 18.00
C ASN A 258 10.47 5.58 19.27
N GLU A 259 11.74 5.48 19.64
CA GLU A 259 12.31 6.12 20.84
C GLU A 259 12.05 7.64 20.89
N LEU A 260 12.04 8.30 19.72
CA LEU A 260 11.79 9.75 19.63
C LEU A 260 10.34 10.11 20.00
N LEU A 261 9.44 9.15 20.03
CA LEU A 261 8.04 9.35 20.43
C LEU A 261 7.80 9.04 21.92
N GLY A 262 8.81 8.50 22.62
CA GLY A 262 8.70 8.16 24.03
C GLY A 262 7.72 7.03 24.33
N THR A 263 7.48 6.14 23.36
CA THR A 263 6.57 4.99 23.51
C THR A 263 7.36 3.75 23.95
N GLU A 264 6.75 2.93 24.83
CA GLU A 264 7.30 1.65 25.27
C GLU A 264 6.86 0.49 24.37
N SER A 265 5.77 0.68 23.64
CA SER A 265 5.20 -0.31 22.72
C SER A 265 4.76 0.33 21.41
N VAL A 266 4.87 -0.42 20.29
CA VAL A 266 4.34 0.00 18.99
C VAL A 266 2.81 0.15 18.99
N THR A 267 2.12 -0.49 19.96
CA THR A 267 0.66 -0.41 20.08
C THR A 267 0.17 0.88 20.74
N GLU A 268 1.08 1.68 21.35
CA GLU A 268 0.75 2.96 21.93
C GLU A 268 0.53 4.01 20.86
N ARG A 269 -0.63 4.69 20.93
CA ARG A 269 -0.99 5.71 19.93
C ARG A 269 -0.39 7.07 20.28
N VAL A 270 0.39 7.62 19.37
CA VAL A 270 0.89 8.99 19.43
C VAL A 270 0.40 9.76 18.21
N TYR A 271 -0.26 10.90 18.43
CA TYR A 271 -0.66 11.78 17.34
C TYR A 271 0.55 12.59 16.85
N ARG A 272 0.93 12.38 15.60
CA ARG A 272 2.06 13.04 14.97
C ARG A 272 1.66 14.15 14.01
N GLY A 273 0.37 14.46 13.93
CA GLY A 273 -0.15 15.60 13.19
C GLY A 273 0.06 16.92 13.95
N PHE A 274 -0.21 18.02 13.27
CA PHE A 274 -0.22 19.35 13.85
C PHE A 274 -1.59 19.66 14.49
N PRO A 275 -1.65 20.66 15.41
CA PRO A 275 -2.91 21.01 16.06
C PRO A 275 -3.96 21.48 15.04
N ARG A 276 -5.19 21.11 15.30
CA ARG A 276 -6.38 21.51 14.52
C ARG A 276 -7.36 22.23 15.41
N GLU A 277 -8.13 23.14 14.82
CA GLU A 277 -9.19 23.83 15.55
C GLU A 277 -10.37 22.91 15.87
N GLU A 278 -11.20 23.30 16.82
CA GLU A 278 -12.26 22.43 17.36
C GLU A 278 -13.32 22.04 16.30
N ASP A 279 -13.62 22.94 15.38
CA ASP A 279 -14.51 22.69 14.25
C ASP A 279 -13.92 21.71 13.25
N GLU A 280 -12.63 21.86 12.89
CA GLU A 280 -11.89 20.89 12.05
C GLU A 280 -11.88 19.51 12.71
N LEU A 281 -11.61 19.45 14.03
CA LEU A 281 -11.62 18.22 14.79
C LEU A 281 -13.00 17.57 14.83
N GLN A 282 -14.07 18.37 15.00
CA GLN A 282 -15.43 17.84 14.99
C GLN A 282 -15.75 17.18 13.64
N VAL A 283 -15.44 17.85 12.53
CA VAL A 283 -15.67 17.35 11.17
C VAL A 283 -14.94 16.04 10.93
N ILE A 284 -13.63 15.99 11.23
CA ILE A 284 -12.84 14.78 10.96
C ILE A 284 -13.23 13.62 11.87
N MET A 285 -13.56 13.86 13.14
CA MET A 285 -13.99 12.79 14.05
C MET A 285 -15.39 12.25 13.69
N ASP A 286 -16.30 13.11 13.23
CA ASP A 286 -17.60 12.68 12.69
C ASP A 286 -17.42 11.82 11.44
N PHE A 287 -16.52 12.20 10.55
CA PHE A 287 -16.17 11.41 9.39
C PHE A 287 -15.67 10.03 9.79
N TYR A 288 -14.70 9.91 10.72
CA TYR A 288 -14.20 8.62 11.19
C TYR A 288 -15.30 7.77 11.86
N ARG A 289 -16.14 8.38 12.69
CA ARG A 289 -17.29 7.68 13.30
C ARG A 289 -18.25 7.12 12.26
N SER A 290 -18.52 7.87 11.19
CA SER A 290 -19.36 7.40 10.08
C SER A 290 -18.80 6.19 9.33
N LYS A 291 -17.49 5.98 9.37
CA LYS A 291 -16.80 4.86 8.70
C LYS A 291 -16.62 3.63 9.60
N LYS A 292 -16.98 3.71 10.88
CA LYS A 292 -16.76 2.63 11.85
C LYS A 292 -17.35 1.29 11.40
N GLU A 293 -18.60 1.28 10.97
CA GLU A 293 -19.29 0.06 10.55
C GLU A 293 -18.63 -0.58 9.32
N ALA A 294 -18.30 0.23 8.31
CA ALA A 294 -17.64 -0.26 7.10
C ALA A 294 -16.26 -0.88 7.41
N ILE A 295 -15.47 -0.23 8.28
CA ILE A 295 -14.16 -0.72 8.71
C ILE A 295 -14.31 -2.01 9.53
N THR A 296 -15.24 -2.06 10.46
CA THR A 296 -15.50 -3.25 11.28
C THR A 296 -15.97 -4.42 10.41
N SER A 297 -16.86 -4.16 9.46
CA SER A 297 -17.36 -5.16 8.51
C SER A 297 -16.24 -5.71 7.60
N LEU A 298 -15.33 -4.86 7.16
CA LEU A 298 -14.17 -5.28 6.38
C LEU A 298 -13.33 -6.33 7.14
N ILE A 299 -13.08 -6.12 8.43
CA ILE A 299 -12.32 -7.06 9.27
C ILE A 299 -13.13 -8.33 9.54
N ASN A 300 -14.41 -8.20 9.90
CA ASN A 300 -15.29 -9.33 10.18
C ASN A 300 -15.44 -10.27 8.99
N ASN A 301 -15.56 -9.71 7.79
CA ASN A 301 -15.73 -10.47 6.55
C ASN A 301 -14.41 -11.04 6.00
N CYS A 302 -13.25 -10.67 6.56
CA CYS A 302 -11.97 -11.22 6.15
C CYS A 302 -11.85 -12.68 6.59
N THR A 303 -11.99 -13.63 5.67
CA THR A 303 -11.92 -15.07 5.94
C THR A 303 -10.49 -15.57 6.17
N TYR A 304 -9.47 -14.73 5.90
CA TYR A 304 -8.06 -15.08 6.01
C TYR A 304 -7.44 -14.73 7.37
N LEU A 305 -8.16 -13.98 8.23
CA LEU A 305 -7.77 -13.78 9.62
C LEU A 305 -8.34 -14.88 10.53
N LEU A 306 -7.50 -15.36 11.44
CA LEU A 306 -7.93 -16.26 12.51
C LEU A 306 -8.95 -15.54 13.42
N PRO A 307 -9.98 -16.25 13.95
CA PRO A 307 -11.03 -15.62 14.77
C PRO A 307 -10.48 -14.82 15.95
N LYS A 308 -9.44 -15.31 16.64
CA LYS A 308 -8.78 -14.62 17.75
C LYS A 308 -8.15 -13.30 17.28
N ILE A 309 -7.38 -13.32 16.19
CA ILE A 309 -6.71 -12.14 15.63
C ILE A 309 -7.72 -11.11 15.14
N LYS A 310 -8.82 -11.57 14.55
CA LYS A 310 -9.93 -10.72 14.12
C LYS A 310 -10.55 -9.97 15.31
N LYS A 311 -10.80 -10.68 16.41
CA LYS A 311 -11.32 -10.08 17.64
C LYS A 311 -10.35 -9.04 18.21
N GLU A 312 -9.06 -9.37 18.32
CA GLU A 312 -8.02 -8.45 18.81
C GLU A 312 -7.94 -7.19 17.95
N ALA A 313 -8.00 -7.31 16.62
CA ALA A 313 -8.00 -6.18 15.68
C ALA A 313 -9.23 -5.27 15.87
N ILE A 314 -10.41 -5.85 16.08
CA ILE A 314 -11.65 -5.09 16.33
C ILE A 314 -11.59 -4.40 17.68
N ASP A 315 -11.14 -5.08 18.74
CA ASP A 315 -11.00 -4.52 20.08
C ASP A 315 -10.02 -3.34 20.04
N TYR A 316 -8.89 -3.48 19.34
CA TYR A 316 -7.93 -2.40 19.13
C TYR A 316 -8.54 -1.16 18.46
N LEU A 317 -9.35 -1.33 17.43
CA LEU A 317 -10.04 -0.21 16.78
C LEU A 317 -11.15 0.38 17.65
N ASN A 318 -11.84 -0.42 18.45
CA ASN A 318 -12.84 0.07 19.38
C ASN A 318 -12.26 1.05 20.41
N ASP A 319 -11.03 0.84 20.86
CA ASP A 319 -10.34 1.79 21.74
C ASP A 319 -10.10 3.15 21.06
N PHE A 320 -9.74 3.14 19.76
CA PHE A 320 -9.68 4.37 18.98
C PHE A 320 -11.04 5.06 18.90
N TYR A 321 -12.11 4.34 18.58
CA TYR A 321 -13.46 4.90 18.47
C TYR A 321 -13.98 5.43 19.82
N LYS A 322 -13.63 4.77 20.92
CA LYS A 322 -13.89 5.29 22.26
C LYS A 322 -13.17 6.62 22.51
N THR A 323 -11.88 6.68 22.14
CA THR A 323 -11.06 7.91 22.26
C THR A 323 -11.67 9.09 21.50
N ILE A 324 -12.06 8.89 20.23
CA ILE A 324 -12.60 9.98 19.40
C ILE A 324 -14.07 10.32 19.71
N SER A 325 -14.72 9.59 20.59
CA SER A 325 -16.08 9.90 21.08
C SER A 325 -16.10 10.88 22.26
N ASP A 326 -14.96 11.08 22.93
CA ASP A 326 -14.81 12.03 24.04
C ASP A 326 -14.16 13.33 23.54
N LYS A 327 -14.94 14.41 23.50
CA LYS A 327 -14.49 15.73 23.02
C LYS A 327 -13.30 16.28 23.82
N LYS A 328 -13.21 16.02 25.13
CA LYS A 328 -12.09 16.49 25.97
C LYS A 328 -10.81 15.74 25.64
N VAL A 329 -10.94 14.42 25.40
CA VAL A 329 -9.81 13.58 24.99
C VAL A 329 -9.35 13.95 23.59
N VAL A 330 -10.27 14.18 22.65
CA VAL A 330 -9.96 14.65 21.29
C VAL A 330 -9.18 15.96 21.33
N ARG A 331 -9.69 16.98 22.06
CA ARG A 331 -8.99 18.26 22.21
C ARG A 331 -7.57 18.07 22.77
N ARG A 332 -7.44 17.31 23.85
CA ARG A 332 -6.15 17.05 24.47
C ARG A 332 -5.15 16.41 23.51
N ILE A 333 -5.56 15.38 22.75
CA ILE A 333 -4.66 14.62 21.87
C ILE A 333 -4.36 15.36 20.58
N PHE A 334 -5.37 15.91 19.89
CA PHE A 334 -5.27 16.42 18.54
C PHE A 334 -5.05 17.93 18.44
N LYS A 335 -5.13 18.64 19.59
CA LYS A 335 -4.86 20.08 19.68
C LYS A 335 -3.82 20.40 20.74
N ASP A 336 -4.09 20.15 22.03
CA ASP A 336 -3.27 20.63 23.12
C ASP A 336 -1.88 19.94 23.20
N ASN A 337 -1.83 18.62 22.93
CA ASN A 337 -0.61 17.80 22.92
C ASN A 337 -0.09 17.51 21.49
N ALA A 338 -0.71 18.09 20.46
CA ALA A 338 -0.22 17.93 19.10
C ALA A 338 1.14 18.65 18.92
N ARG A 339 1.99 18.11 18.06
CA ARG A 339 3.31 18.69 17.82
C ARG A 339 3.21 20.07 17.17
N THR A 340 4.11 20.97 17.54
CA THR A 340 4.18 22.35 17.00
C THR A 340 5.41 22.61 16.15
N LYS A 341 6.33 21.62 16.05
CA LYS A 341 7.59 21.73 15.28
C LYS A 341 7.88 20.46 14.50
#